data_751358ab88fd71900a3d8a8b19b8b40f
#
_entry.id   751358ab88fd71900a3d8a8b19b8b40f
#
_cell.length_a   1.000
_cell.length_b   1.000
_cell.length_c   1.000
_cell.angle_alpha   90.00
_cell.angle_beta   90.00
_cell.angle_gamma   90.00
#
_symmetry.space_group_name_H-M   'P 1'
#
loop_
_entity.id
_entity.type
_entity.pdbx_description
1 polymer ?
#
loop_
_entity_poly.entity_id
_entity_poly.type
_entity_poly.pdbx_seq_one_letter_code
_entity_poly.pdbx_strand_id
1 'polypeptide(L)'
;MPPIYERIEQDLIVQERTLWTALTSADPPPELERLSHPDAIWLFPKKDITDVESLPQTFADKFHHFESYDLEDVRVIVIDLMAGTITYRIRATHGKKQYVATGATTWGQGSDGEWRIISHQQTLQ
;
A
#
# COMPACT_ATOMS: atom_id res chain seq x y z
N MET A 1 -3.38 29.10 2.40
CA MET A 1 -2.93 27.73 2.11
C MET A 1 -3.88 27.09 1.11
N PRO A 2 -3.37 26.57 0.03
CA PRO A 2 -4.26 25.99 -0.95
C PRO A 2 -4.88 24.68 -0.42
N PRO A 3 -6.20 24.57 -0.47
CA PRO A 3 -6.87 23.33 -0.12
C PRO A 3 -6.43 22.13 -0.95
N ILE A 4 -5.74 22.37 -2.07
CA ILE A 4 -5.35 21.28 -2.96
C ILE A 4 -4.34 20.33 -2.33
N TYR A 5 -3.40 20.82 -1.52
CA TYR A 5 -2.45 19.93 -0.85
C TYR A 5 -3.13 19.12 0.24
N GLU A 6 -4.06 19.72 0.98
CA GLU A 6 -4.86 18.98 1.95
C GLU A 6 -5.70 17.91 1.28
N ARG A 7 -6.25 18.22 0.11
CA ARG A 7 -7.05 17.29 -0.66
C ARG A 7 -6.20 16.10 -1.11
N ILE A 8 -4.98 16.35 -1.59
CA ILE A 8 -4.08 15.28 -1.99
C ILE A 8 -3.72 14.41 -0.79
N GLU A 9 -3.43 15.02 0.37
CA GLU A 9 -3.17 14.26 1.59
C GLU A 9 -4.33 13.33 1.92
N GLN A 10 -5.56 13.83 1.87
CA GLN A 10 -6.74 13.03 2.16
C GLN A 10 -6.94 11.93 1.12
N ASP A 11 -6.71 12.24 -0.15
CA ASP A 11 -6.82 11.24 -1.22
C ASP A 11 -5.85 10.09 -0.97
N LEU A 12 -4.60 10.38 -0.59
CA LEU A 12 -3.60 9.35 -0.36
C LEU A 12 -3.92 8.51 0.88
N ILE A 13 -4.48 9.11 1.92
CA ILE A 13 -4.93 8.36 3.09
C ILE A 13 -6.05 7.38 2.70
N VAL A 14 -7.00 7.84 1.89
CA VAL A 14 -8.09 6.99 1.40
C VAL A 14 -7.53 5.86 0.53
N GLN A 15 -6.60 6.17 -0.36
CA GLN A 15 -5.99 5.16 -1.23
C GLN A 15 -5.22 4.11 -0.41
N GLU A 16 -4.50 4.55 0.62
CA GLU A 16 -3.74 3.61 1.45
C GLU A 16 -4.67 2.69 2.24
N ARG A 17 -5.78 3.21 2.73
CA ARG A 17 -6.79 2.38 3.40
C ARG A 17 -7.42 1.39 2.43
N THR A 18 -7.64 1.79 1.18
CA THR A 18 -8.12 0.89 0.13
C THR A 18 -7.12 -0.23 -0.12
N LEU A 19 -5.83 0.09 -0.17
CA LEU A 19 -4.76 -0.90 -0.30
C LEU A 19 -4.79 -1.91 0.84
N TRP A 20 -4.87 -1.44 2.09
CA TRP A 20 -4.86 -2.35 3.24
C TRP A 20 -6.17 -3.13 3.36
N THR A 21 -7.28 -2.57 2.91
CA THR A 21 -8.53 -3.32 2.79
C THR A 21 -8.38 -4.46 1.80
N ALA A 22 -7.69 -4.23 0.68
CA ALA A 22 -7.38 -5.28 -0.28
C ALA A 22 -6.45 -6.34 0.32
N LEU A 23 -5.43 -5.92 1.08
CA LEU A 23 -4.50 -6.85 1.72
C LEU A 23 -5.17 -7.72 2.78
N THR A 24 -6.27 -7.28 3.35
CA THR A 24 -7.04 -8.04 4.34
C THR A 24 -8.23 -8.77 3.71
N SER A 25 -8.40 -8.69 2.41
CA SER A 25 -9.47 -9.40 1.70
C SER A 25 -9.11 -10.87 1.50
N ALA A 26 -10.10 -11.65 1.07
CA ALA A 26 -9.89 -13.09 0.86
C ALA A 26 -8.92 -13.39 -0.28
N ASP A 27 -8.83 -12.53 -1.28
CA ASP A 27 -7.98 -12.73 -2.45
C ASP A 27 -7.35 -11.39 -2.87
N PRO A 28 -6.24 -10.99 -2.22
CA PRO A 28 -5.65 -9.68 -2.48
C PRO A 28 -5.15 -9.41 -3.90
N PRO A 29 -4.52 -10.37 -4.63
CA PRO A 29 -3.81 -10.02 -5.87
C PRO A 29 -4.63 -9.27 -6.93
N PRO A 30 -5.87 -9.64 -7.26
CA PRO A 30 -6.61 -8.91 -8.31
C PRO A 30 -6.79 -7.42 -8.00
N GLU A 31 -7.12 -7.10 -6.73
CA GLU A 31 -7.32 -5.72 -6.33
C GLU A 31 -6.00 -4.95 -6.26
N LEU A 32 -4.93 -5.61 -5.80
CA LEU A 32 -3.61 -4.99 -5.77
C LEU A 32 -3.12 -4.68 -7.18
N GLU A 33 -3.39 -5.57 -8.14
CA GLU A 33 -3.06 -5.33 -9.54
C GLU A 33 -3.82 -4.11 -10.07
N ARG A 34 -5.12 -4.02 -9.77
CA ARG A 34 -5.94 -2.89 -10.19
C ARG A 34 -5.42 -1.56 -9.65
N LEU A 35 -4.93 -1.57 -8.41
CA LEU A 35 -4.40 -0.36 -7.74
C LEU A 35 -3.00 0.01 -8.20
N SER A 36 -2.32 -0.84 -8.96
CA SER A 36 -0.90 -0.69 -9.28
C SER A 36 -0.68 -0.09 -10.67
N HIS A 37 0.34 0.77 -10.78
CA HIS A 37 0.94 1.08 -12.05
C HIS A 37 1.51 -0.22 -12.64
N PRO A 38 1.53 -0.40 -13.97
CA PRO A 38 2.07 -1.63 -14.56
C PRO A 38 3.51 -1.95 -14.17
N ASP A 39 4.32 -0.92 -13.88
CA ASP A 39 5.71 -1.08 -13.49
C ASP A 39 5.91 -0.99 -11.98
N ALA A 40 4.85 -1.08 -11.18
CA ALA A 40 4.94 -0.97 -9.74
C ALA A 40 5.83 -2.05 -9.14
N ILE A 41 6.56 -1.69 -8.09
CA ILE A 41 7.44 -2.58 -7.36
C ILE A 41 6.97 -2.71 -5.92
N TRP A 42 6.96 -3.92 -5.43
CA TRP A 42 6.55 -4.26 -4.07
C TRP A 42 7.73 -4.87 -3.32
N LEU A 43 8.00 -4.36 -2.13
CA LEU A 43 9.07 -4.85 -1.28
C LEU A 43 8.44 -5.39 0.01
N PHE A 44 8.24 -6.70 0.05
CA PHE A 44 7.68 -7.39 1.21
C PHE A 44 8.77 -8.06 2.03
N PRO A 45 8.60 -8.16 3.36
CA PRO A 45 9.56 -8.87 4.19
C PRO A 45 9.72 -10.31 3.75
N LYS A 46 10.95 -10.81 3.75
CA LYS A 46 11.27 -12.21 3.44
C LYS A 46 10.92 -12.64 2.02
N LYS A 47 10.78 -11.69 1.12
CA LYS A 47 10.51 -11.97 -0.29
C LYS A 47 11.48 -11.19 -1.16
N ASP A 48 11.71 -11.68 -2.36
CA ASP A 48 12.42 -10.95 -3.38
C ASP A 48 11.61 -9.74 -3.84
N ILE A 49 12.26 -8.87 -4.59
CA ILE A 49 11.57 -7.75 -5.24
C ILE A 49 10.43 -8.31 -6.07
N THR A 50 9.23 -7.82 -5.82
CA THR A 50 8.00 -8.34 -6.41
C THR A 50 7.44 -7.34 -7.40
N ASP A 51 7.19 -7.77 -8.64
CA ASP A 51 6.46 -6.97 -9.62
C ASP A 51 4.98 -7.36 -9.60
N VAL A 52 4.17 -6.68 -10.43
CA VAL A 52 2.72 -6.89 -10.45
C VAL A 52 2.39 -8.34 -10.86
N GLU A 53 3.13 -8.90 -11.83
CA GLU A 53 2.90 -10.25 -12.30
C GLU A 53 3.15 -11.30 -11.22
N SER A 54 4.06 -11.02 -10.30
CA SER A 54 4.46 -11.95 -9.24
C SER A 54 3.56 -11.89 -8.00
N LEU A 55 2.62 -10.96 -7.94
CA LEU A 55 1.74 -10.81 -6.77
C LEU A 55 0.99 -12.10 -6.40
N PRO A 56 0.40 -12.84 -7.35
CA PRO A 56 -0.30 -14.08 -6.97
C PRO A 56 0.60 -15.09 -6.27
N GLN A 57 1.85 -15.22 -6.69
CA GLN A 57 2.80 -16.13 -6.07
C GLN A 57 3.20 -15.66 -4.67
N THR A 58 3.35 -14.36 -4.49
CA THR A 58 3.71 -13.76 -3.21
C THR A 58 2.67 -14.09 -2.14
N PHE A 59 1.39 -14.07 -2.51
CA PHE A 59 0.30 -14.32 -1.55
C PHE A 59 -0.09 -15.79 -1.45
N ALA A 60 0.54 -16.67 -2.23
CA ALA A 60 0.23 -18.11 -2.19
C ALA A 60 0.62 -18.76 -0.85
N ASP A 61 1.64 -18.25 -0.16
CA ASP A 61 2.10 -18.80 1.11
C ASP A 61 1.32 -18.28 2.33
N LYS A 62 0.42 -17.35 2.11
CA LYS A 62 -0.44 -16.75 3.14
C LYS A 62 0.30 -15.97 4.23
N PHE A 63 1.62 -15.86 4.17
CA PHE A 63 2.39 -15.08 5.15
C PHE A 63 1.99 -13.60 5.13
N HIS A 64 1.70 -13.06 3.96
CA HIS A 64 1.35 -11.65 3.77
C HIS A 64 -0.16 -11.41 3.73
N HIS A 65 -0.96 -12.43 4.04
CA HIS A 65 -2.41 -12.31 4.13
C HIS A 65 -2.81 -11.95 5.56
N PHE A 66 -3.52 -10.85 5.73
CA PHE A 66 -3.93 -10.36 7.03
C PHE A 66 -5.45 -10.35 7.15
N GLU A 67 -5.94 -10.47 8.37
CA GLU A 67 -7.37 -10.47 8.65
C GLU A 67 -7.86 -9.11 9.09
N SER A 68 -7.00 -8.31 9.70
CA SER A 68 -7.30 -6.95 10.13
C SER A 68 -6.03 -6.11 10.13
N TYR A 69 -6.21 -4.80 10.14
CA TYR A 69 -5.08 -3.88 10.16
C TYR A 69 -5.42 -2.61 10.92
N ASP A 70 -4.37 -1.93 11.37
CA ASP A 70 -4.46 -0.62 11.98
C ASP A 70 -3.22 0.19 11.58
N LEU A 71 -3.44 1.42 11.11
CA LEU A 71 -2.37 2.33 10.70
C LEU A 71 -2.11 3.35 11.80
N GLU A 72 -0.84 3.48 12.19
CA GLU A 72 -0.40 4.41 13.24
C GLU A 72 0.66 5.35 12.69
N ASP A 73 0.74 6.54 13.26
CA ASP A 73 1.76 7.53 12.90
C ASP A 73 1.79 7.85 11.41
N VAL A 74 0.61 8.01 10.83
CA VAL A 74 0.47 8.26 9.39
C VAL A 74 1.01 9.64 9.03
N ARG A 75 1.90 9.67 8.03
CA ARG A 75 2.43 10.91 7.48
C ARG A 75 2.34 10.87 5.95
N VAL A 76 1.93 11.98 5.37
CA VAL A 76 1.85 12.11 3.92
C VAL A 76 2.81 13.21 3.48
N ILE A 77 3.62 12.89 2.47
CA ILE A 77 4.53 13.84 1.83
C ILE A 77 3.98 14.06 0.43
N VAL A 78 3.44 15.25 0.18
CA VAL A 78 2.94 15.63 -1.14
C VAL A 78 4.14 16.06 -1.96
N ILE A 79 4.42 15.34 -3.06
CA ILE A 79 5.54 15.65 -3.95
C ILE A 79 5.12 16.75 -4.92
N ASP A 80 3.97 16.56 -5.55
CA ASP A 80 3.35 17.57 -6.40
C ASP A 80 1.85 17.24 -6.52
N LEU A 81 1.17 17.85 -7.50
CA LEU A 81 -0.26 17.64 -7.68
C LEU A 81 -0.63 16.21 -8.08
N MET A 82 0.35 15.43 -8.55
CA MET A 82 0.10 14.09 -9.11
C MET A 82 0.93 13.01 -8.45
N ALA A 83 1.60 13.31 -7.33
CA ALA A 83 2.43 12.31 -6.67
C ALA A 83 2.60 12.61 -5.19
N GLY A 84 2.72 11.56 -4.40
CA GLY A 84 3.01 11.67 -2.99
C GLY A 84 3.39 10.34 -2.39
N THR A 85 3.94 10.40 -1.19
CA THR A 85 4.33 9.24 -0.41
C THR A 85 3.61 9.26 0.93
N ILE A 86 3.09 8.13 1.35
CA ILE A 86 2.48 7.96 2.66
C ILE A 86 3.30 6.94 3.45
N THR A 87 3.62 7.27 4.69
CA THR A 87 4.37 6.40 5.58
C THR A 87 3.61 6.20 6.88
N TYR A 88 3.84 5.07 7.54
CA TYR A 88 3.10 4.72 8.76
C TYR A 88 3.75 3.53 9.46
N ARG A 89 3.29 3.26 10.67
CA ARG A 89 3.47 1.97 11.32
C ARG A 89 2.20 1.18 11.12
N ILE A 90 2.32 -0.08 10.78
CA ILE A 90 1.18 -0.96 10.56
C ILE A 90 1.17 -2.06 11.63
N ARG A 91 0.00 -2.28 12.20
CA ARG A 91 -0.29 -3.46 13.01
C ARG A 91 -1.36 -4.25 12.31
N ALA A 92 -1.04 -5.49 12.00
CA ALA A 92 -1.98 -6.37 11.31
C ALA A 92 -2.04 -7.71 12.03
N THR A 93 -3.11 -8.45 11.81
CA THR A 93 -3.26 -9.77 12.43
C THR A 93 -3.32 -10.86 11.36
N HIS A 94 -2.70 -11.99 11.69
CA HIS A 94 -2.76 -13.20 10.88
C HIS A 94 -2.98 -14.37 11.85
N GLY A 95 -4.24 -14.80 11.99
CA GLY A 95 -4.62 -15.75 13.01
C GLY A 95 -4.37 -15.17 14.40
N LYS A 96 -3.58 -15.87 15.21
CA LYS A 96 -3.20 -15.41 16.55
C LYS A 96 -1.92 -14.59 16.56
N LYS A 97 -1.29 -14.40 15.40
CA LYS A 97 -0.02 -13.69 15.29
C LYS A 97 -0.26 -12.23 14.97
N GLN A 98 0.56 -11.37 15.58
CA GLN A 98 0.59 -9.97 15.23
C GLN A 98 1.75 -9.70 14.30
N TYR A 99 1.46 -8.89 13.29
CA TYR A 99 2.45 -8.39 12.34
C TYR A 99 2.63 -6.92 12.62
N VAL A 100 3.85 -6.52 12.95
CA VAL A 100 4.19 -5.11 13.20
C VAL A 100 5.30 -4.71 12.25
N ALA A 101 5.04 -3.68 11.47
CA ALA A 101 5.97 -3.24 10.45
C ALA A 101 5.87 -1.73 10.25
N THR A 102 6.88 -1.15 9.63
CA THR A 102 6.74 0.17 9.02
C THR A 102 6.40 -0.01 7.55
N GLY A 103 5.60 0.89 7.01
CA GLY A 103 5.19 0.84 5.62
C GLY A 103 5.36 2.17 4.93
N ALA A 104 5.54 2.11 3.62
CA ALA A 104 5.62 3.29 2.77
C ALA A 104 5.07 2.95 1.40
N THR A 105 4.22 3.82 0.87
CA THR A 105 3.70 3.68 -0.48
C THR A 105 3.87 5.00 -1.21
N THR A 106 4.40 4.94 -2.41
CA THR A 106 4.42 6.09 -3.32
C THR A 106 3.31 5.90 -4.33
N TRP A 107 2.45 6.92 -4.42
CA TRP A 107 1.31 6.96 -5.32
C TRP A 107 1.55 7.99 -6.41
N GLY A 108 1.14 7.65 -7.64
CA GLY A 108 1.15 8.58 -8.75
C GLY A 108 -0.25 8.65 -9.36
N GLN A 109 -0.66 9.86 -9.75
CA GLN A 109 -1.93 10.05 -10.43
C GLN A 109 -1.71 10.09 -11.93
N GLY A 110 -2.42 9.24 -12.67
CA GLY A 110 -2.31 9.21 -14.12
C GLY A 110 -3.14 10.30 -14.78
N SER A 111 -3.01 10.41 -16.10
CA SER A 111 -3.78 11.37 -16.90
C SER A 111 -5.27 11.10 -16.86
N ASP A 112 -5.66 9.88 -16.46
CA ASP A 112 -7.08 9.51 -16.27
C ASP A 112 -7.63 9.95 -14.91
N GLY A 113 -6.81 10.58 -14.06
CA GLY A 113 -7.21 11.03 -12.73
C GLY A 113 -7.15 9.96 -11.66
N GLU A 114 -6.77 8.75 -12.01
CA GLU A 114 -6.72 7.64 -11.05
C GLU A 114 -5.36 7.55 -10.37
N TRP A 115 -5.39 7.34 -9.04
CA TRP A 115 -4.18 7.11 -8.27
C TRP A 115 -3.75 5.65 -8.41
N ARG A 116 -2.45 5.44 -8.62
CA ARG A 116 -1.89 4.08 -8.73
C ARG A 116 -0.63 3.97 -7.90
N ILE A 117 -0.41 2.79 -7.36
CA ILE A 117 0.80 2.48 -6.59
C ILE A 117 1.99 2.45 -7.55
N ILE A 118 3.03 3.21 -7.20
CA ILE A 118 4.31 3.18 -7.92
C ILE A 118 5.25 2.23 -7.19
N SER A 119 5.30 2.31 -5.87
CA SER A 119 6.07 1.38 -5.05
C SER A 119 5.43 1.23 -3.68
N HIS A 120 5.60 0.07 -3.08
CA HIS A 120 5.12 -0.22 -1.74
C HIS A 120 6.18 -0.99 -0.98
N GLN A 121 6.39 -0.65 0.27
CA GLN A 121 7.40 -1.28 1.10
C GLN A 121 6.85 -1.55 2.49
N GLN A 122 7.18 -2.72 3.01
CA GLN A 122 6.93 -3.07 4.40
C GLN A 122 8.23 -3.60 5.01
N THR A 123 8.57 -3.11 6.19
CA THR A 123 9.77 -3.55 6.91
C THR A 123 9.38 -3.99 8.30
N LEU A 124 9.66 -5.25 8.63
CA LEU A 124 9.33 -5.81 9.94
C LEU A 124 10.04 -5.07 11.06
N GLN A 125 9.31 -4.84 12.11
CA GLN A 125 9.82 -4.25 13.33
C GLN A 125 10.34 -5.30 14.30
#